data_6963e9ba243be8973a6c87ed1e533c51
#
_entry.id   6963e9ba243be8973a6c87ed1e533c51
#
_cell.length_a   1.000
_cell.length_b   1.000
_cell.length_c   1.000
_cell.angle_alpha   90.00
_cell.angle_beta   90.00
_cell.angle_gamma   90.00
#
_symmetry.space_group_name_H-M   'P 1'
#
loop_
_entity.id
_entity.type
_entity.pdbx_description
1 polymer ?
#
loop_
_entity_poly.entity_id
_entity_poly.type
_entity_poly.pdbx_seq_one_letter_code
_entity_poly.pdbx_strand_id
1 'polypeptide(L)'
;VWLRIGLLGFGGPAGQIALMHRELVERRGWIDQRRFLEALNVCMLLPGPEAHQLSVYVGWLLHRTRGALVAGILFVLPGAAVLWLLSWLYAAHGETAAVAAVFAGLRPAVVALVAAALWRVSRTAIRSPGHGLLAAAAFLALTLGHLPFPVVIATAALIGGFFGRHLSRRTADNPLTAPQNLAEPAATPPGATEGGTPPTAWATLRTAATWVVLWLAPLFALTWSLGPEHVLAVQARFFSHVALVTFGGAYAVLPYVAQHAVDVHGWLTTGQMLDGLGLAETTPGPLVLVLQFVGFIGAWGSPAPFSPLVAATLGSAVTLWSTFVP
;
A
#
# COMPACT_ATOMS: atom_id res chain seq x y z
N VAL A 1 -10.00 0.25 19.02
CA VAL A 1 -9.36 1.38 18.33
C VAL A 1 -9.03 0.99 16.91
N TRP A 2 -8.19 -0.02 16.69
CA TRP A 2 -7.72 -0.43 15.38
C TRP A 2 -8.86 -0.78 14.40
N LEU A 3 -9.85 -1.54 14.84
CA LEU A 3 -11.05 -1.82 14.04
C LEU A 3 -11.78 -0.54 13.63
N ARG A 4 -11.89 0.45 14.55
CA ARG A 4 -12.51 1.74 14.25
C ARG A 4 -11.72 2.52 13.22
N ILE A 5 -10.38 2.51 13.33
CA ILE A 5 -9.50 3.14 12.35
C ILE A 5 -9.65 2.44 10.98
N GLY A 6 -9.69 1.11 10.96
CA GLY A 6 -9.91 0.35 9.73
C GLY A 6 -11.27 0.62 9.06
N LEU A 7 -12.35 0.74 9.86
CA LEU A 7 -13.70 1.04 9.36
C LEU A 7 -13.89 2.50 8.89
N LEU A 8 -13.20 3.44 9.52
CA LEU A 8 -13.33 4.88 9.21
C LEU A 8 -12.18 5.44 8.38
N GLY A 9 -11.24 4.58 7.99
CA GLY A 9 -10.05 4.93 7.22
C GLY A 9 -10.34 5.15 5.74
N PHE A 10 -11.09 6.18 5.37
CA PHE A 10 -11.35 6.59 4.00
C PHE A 10 -10.34 7.65 3.53
N GLY A 11 -10.24 7.85 2.22
CA GLY A 11 -9.46 8.94 1.62
C GLY A 11 -7.97 8.64 1.44
N GLY A 12 -7.63 7.37 1.28
CA GLY A 12 -6.27 6.91 1.01
C GLY A 12 -5.28 7.07 2.18
N PRO A 13 -3.97 6.92 1.92
CA PRO A 13 -2.96 6.91 2.99
C PRO A 13 -2.97 8.17 3.87
N ALA A 14 -3.10 9.35 3.26
CA ALA A 14 -3.10 10.62 4.00
C ALA A 14 -4.27 10.74 4.98
N GLY A 15 -5.48 10.32 4.57
CA GLY A 15 -6.66 10.31 5.43
C GLY A 15 -6.51 9.34 6.60
N GLN A 16 -5.94 8.17 6.34
CA GLN A 16 -5.69 7.13 7.35
C GLN A 16 -4.64 7.54 8.36
N ILE A 17 -3.53 8.12 7.91
CA ILE A 17 -2.47 8.64 8.79
C ILE A 17 -3.02 9.76 9.66
N ALA A 18 -3.81 10.70 9.11
CA ALA A 18 -4.46 11.76 9.86
C ALA A 18 -5.45 11.20 10.90
N LEU A 19 -6.23 10.16 10.55
CA LEU A 19 -7.12 9.49 11.49
C LEU A 19 -6.35 8.79 12.61
N MET A 20 -5.25 8.09 12.28
CA MET A 20 -4.37 7.47 13.29
C MET A 20 -3.75 8.52 14.21
N HIS A 21 -3.24 9.62 13.68
CA HIS A 21 -2.69 10.72 14.48
C HIS A 21 -3.74 11.23 15.48
N ARG A 22 -4.94 11.57 15.01
CA ARG A 22 -6.03 12.04 15.86
C ARG A 22 -6.42 11.03 16.94
N GLU A 23 -6.54 9.75 16.61
CA GLU A 23 -6.99 8.73 17.56
C GLU A 23 -5.88 8.32 18.55
N LEU A 24 -4.63 8.22 18.10
CA LEU A 24 -3.54 7.64 18.91
C LEU A 24 -2.74 8.72 19.66
N VAL A 25 -2.54 9.89 19.04
CA VAL A 25 -1.78 11.00 19.63
C VAL A 25 -2.73 11.94 20.39
N GLU A 26 -3.68 12.57 19.68
CA GLU A 26 -4.47 13.65 20.24
C GLU A 26 -5.52 13.16 21.26
N ARG A 27 -6.27 12.09 20.92
CA ARG A 27 -7.38 11.63 21.76
C ARG A 27 -6.95 10.72 22.90
N ARG A 28 -5.98 9.85 22.66
CA ARG A 28 -5.61 8.78 23.61
C ARG A 28 -4.26 8.97 24.25
N GLY A 29 -3.37 9.76 23.65
CA GLY A 29 -2.01 9.92 24.13
C GLY A 29 -1.21 8.61 24.19
N TRP A 30 -1.52 7.63 23.31
CA TRP A 30 -0.84 6.33 23.32
C TRP A 30 0.58 6.43 22.81
N ILE A 31 0.84 7.41 21.97
CA ILE A 31 2.15 7.74 21.43
C ILE A 31 2.27 9.25 21.35
N ASP A 32 3.45 9.80 21.65
CA ASP A 32 3.69 11.22 21.50
C ASP A 32 3.86 11.60 20.02
N GLN A 33 3.63 12.88 19.71
CA GLN A 33 3.67 13.41 18.36
C GLN A 33 5.02 13.19 17.69
N ARG A 34 6.12 13.36 18.40
CA ARG A 34 7.47 13.21 17.88
C ARG A 34 7.72 11.76 17.44
N ARG A 35 7.43 10.79 18.31
CA ARG A 35 7.57 9.36 18.00
C ARG A 35 6.65 8.93 16.86
N PHE A 36 5.44 9.47 16.79
CA PHE A 36 4.52 9.19 15.68
C PHE A 36 5.11 9.66 14.35
N LEU A 37 5.67 10.87 14.27
CA LEU A 37 6.29 11.42 13.06
C LEU A 37 7.59 10.68 12.69
N GLU A 38 8.42 10.31 13.68
CA GLU A 38 9.60 9.47 13.46
C GLU A 38 9.23 8.11 12.88
N ALA A 39 8.21 7.45 13.44
CA ALA A 39 7.67 6.20 12.93
C ALA A 39 7.14 6.33 11.50
N LEU A 40 6.38 7.38 11.23
CA LEU A 40 5.86 7.66 9.88
C LEU A 40 6.98 7.83 8.87
N ASN A 41 8.01 8.61 9.21
CA ASN A 41 9.17 8.82 8.33
C ASN A 41 9.89 7.50 8.00
N VAL A 42 10.04 6.61 8.98
CA VAL A 42 10.63 5.28 8.74
C VAL A 42 9.73 4.44 7.83
N CYS A 43 8.42 4.41 8.09
CA CYS A 43 7.47 3.66 7.25
C CYS A 43 7.44 4.16 5.79
N MET A 44 7.62 5.48 5.56
CA MET A 44 7.68 6.05 4.21
C MET A 44 8.95 5.66 3.43
N LEU A 45 10.00 5.20 4.11
CA LEU A 45 11.24 4.72 3.49
C LEU A 45 11.21 3.21 3.18
N LEU A 46 10.31 2.47 3.83
CA LEU A 46 10.19 1.04 3.63
C LEU A 46 9.27 0.73 2.43
N PRO A 47 9.51 -0.37 1.71
CA PRO A 47 8.56 -0.82 0.70
C PRO A 47 7.27 -1.32 1.37
N GLY A 48 6.12 -1.07 0.75
CA GLY A 48 4.82 -1.53 1.23
C GLY A 48 3.85 -0.39 1.60
N PRO A 49 2.67 -0.74 2.17
CA PRO A 49 1.62 0.23 2.52
C PRO A 49 1.96 0.98 3.81
N GLU A 50 2.44 2.22 3.71
CA GLU A 50 2.93 3.02 4.84
C GLU A 50 1.94 3.16 6.00
N ALA A 51 0.65 3.34 5.71
CA ALA A 51 -0.38 3.45 6.76
C ALA A 51 -0.56 2.13 7.53
N HIS A 52 -0.46 0.98 6.85
CA HIS A 52 -0.49 -0.32 7.49
C HIS A 52 0.76 -0.55 8.34
N GLN A 53 1.94 -0.28 7.78
CA GLN A 53 3.22 -0.39 8.51
C GLN A 53 3.21 0.48 9.78
N LEU A 54 2.70 1.71 9.70
CA LEU A 54 2.55 2.59 10.85
C LEU A 54 1.61 1.98 11.90
N SER A 55 0.48 1.38 11.49
CA SER A 55 -0.44 0.72 12.42
C SER A 55 0.21 -0.45 13.13
N VAL A 56 0.96 -1.29 12.40
CA VAL A 56 1.72 -2.43 12.92
C VAL A 56 2.81 -1.97 13.89
N TYR A 57 3.57 -0.94 13.52
CA TYR A 57 4.64 -0.40 14.35
C TYR A 57 4.11 0.19 15.67
N VAL A 58 3.06 1.00 15.62
CA VAL A 58 2.46 1.54 16.85
C VAL A 58 1.85 0.42 17.70
N GLY A 59 1.19 -0.57 17.07
CA GLY A 59 0.72 -1.76 17.75
C GLY A 59 1.85 -2.53 18.46
N TRP A 60 3.01 -2.64 17.80
CA TRP A 60 4.20 -3.25 18.39
C TRP A 60 4.76 -2.44 19.56
N LEU A 61 4.80 -1.12 19.48
CA LEU A 61 5.22 -0.26 20.60
C LEU A 61 4.36 -0.48 21.84
N LEU A 62 3.05 -0.69 21.66
CA LEU A 62 2.11 -0.84 22.78
C LEU A 62 2.15 -2.24 23.39
N HIS A 63 2.15 -3.29 22.58
CA HIS A 63 1.99 -4.68 23.04
C HIS A 63 2.88 -5.70 22.31
N ARG A 64 4.04 -5.26 21.81
CA ARG A 64 5.00 -6.10 21.08
C ARG A 64 4.33 -6.83 19.89
N THR A 65 4.75 -8.07 19.61
CA THR A 65 4.27 -8.85 18.45
C THR A 65 2.74 -9.04 18.44
N ARG A 66 2.12 -9.24 19.60
CA ARG A 66 0.66 -9.39 19.69
C ARG A 66 -0.06 -8.10 19.30
N GLY A 67 0.44 -6.97 19.77
CA GLY A 67 -0.10 -5.66 19.40
C GLY A 67 0.05 -5.36 17.90
N ALA A 68 1.22 -5.67 17.33
CA ALA A 68 1.48 -5.54 15.90
C ALA A 68 0.48 -6.34 15.06
N LEU A 69 0.30 -7.62 15.36
CA LEU A 69 -0.64 -8.49 14.64
C LEU A 69 -2.08 -8.01 14.75
N VAL A 70 -2.53 -7.69 15.96
CA VAL A 70 -3.90 -7.19 16.19
C VAL A 70 -4.13 -5.87 15.46
N ALA A 71 -3.18 -4.95 15.51
CA ALA A 71 -3.28 -3.67 14.84
C ALA A 71 -3.33 -3.83 13.31
N GLY A 72 -2.40 -4.58 12.74
CA GLY A 72 -2.32 -4.83 11.31
C GLY A 72 -3.57 -5.54 10.77
N ILE A 73 -3.98 -6.62 11.40
CA ILE A 73 -5.17 -7.39 10.98
C ILE A 73 -6.44 -6.52 11.07
N LEU A 74 -6.69 -5.88 12.21
CA LEU A 74 -7.91 -5.08 12.40
C LEU A 74 -7.93 -3.80 11.57
N PHE A 75 -6.78 -3.32 11.12
CA PHE A 75 -6.68 -2.19 10.21
C PHE A 75 -7.09 -2.56 8.77
N VAL A 76 -6.69 -3.74 8.30
CA VAL A 76 -6.93 -4.20 6.91
C VAL A 76 -8.26 -4.95 6.77
N LEU A 77 -8.62 -5.78 7.75
CA LEU A 77 -9.73 -6.73 7.66
C LEU A 77 -11.07 -6.11 7.27
N PRO A 78 -11.51 -4.96 7.83
CA PRO A 78 -12.81 -4.37 7.46
C PRO A 78 -12.86 -4.01 5.98
N GLY A 79 -11.81 -3.34 5.48
CA GLY A 79 -11.71 -2.96 4.07
C GLY A 79 -11.63 -4.18 3.16
N ALA A 80 -10.83 -5.17 3.53
CA ALA A 80 -10.69 -6.40 2.78
C ALA A 80 -12.03 -7.17 2.68
N ALA A 81 -12.81 -7.23 3.76
CA ALA A 81 -14.11 -7.89 3.76
C ALA A 81 -15.13 -7.16 2.87
N VAL A 82 -15.19 -5.83 2.96
CA VAL A 82 -16.08 -5.01 2.12
C VAL A 82 -15.67 -5.14 0.65
N LEU A 83 -14.39 -5.02 0.34
CA LEU A 83 -13.91 -5.10 -1.03
C LEU A 83 -14.08 -6.51 -1.61
N TRP A 84 -13.91 -7.57 -0.81
CA TRP A 84 -14.20 -8.93 -1.22
C TRP A 84 -15.68 -9.09 -1.63
N LEU A 85 -16.61 -8.58 -0.79
CA LEU A 85 -18.04 -8.62 -1.07
C LEU A 85 -18.39 -7.85 -2.35
N LEU A 86 -17.83 -6.65 -2.52
CA LEU A 86 -18.05 -5.83 -3.71
C LEU A 86 -17.44 -6.45 -4.96
N SER A 87 -16.27 -7.09 -4.85
CA SER A 87 -15.64 -7.84 -5.94
C SER A 87 -16.49 -9.04 -6.37
N TRP A 88 -17.06 -9.75 -5.40
CA TRP A 88 -17.99 -10.85 -5.69
C TRP A 88 -19.27 -10.34 -6.38
N LEU A 89 -19.88 -9.28 -5.86
CA LEU A 89 -21.05 -8.68 -6.48
C LEU A 89 -20.76 -8.22 -7.90
N TYR A 90 -19.60 -7.61 -8.11
CA TYR A 90 -19.14 -7.19 -9.42
C TYR A 90 -18.95 -8.37 -10.38
N ALA A 91 -18.24 -9.42 -9.95
CA ALA A 91 -17.95 -10.58 -10.79
C ALA A 91 -19.21 -11.42 -11.12
N ALA A 92 -20.13 -11.55 -10.17
CA ALA A 92 -21.33 -12.36 -10.34
C ALA A 92 -22.47 -11.62 -11.04
N HIS A 93 -22.58 -10.30 -10.91
CA HIS A 93 -23.73 -9.51 -11.37
C HIS A 93 -23.35 -8.28 -12.19
N GLY A 94 -22.07 -8.11 -12.55
CA GLY A 94 -21.57 -6.92 -13.26
C GLY A 94 -22.23 -6.65 -14.61
N GLU A 95 -22.75 -7.69 -15.28
CA GLU A 95 -23.46 -7.60 -16.55
C GLU A 95 -24.92 -7.14 -16.40
N THR A 96 -25.46 -7.11 -15.19
CA THR A 96 -26.83 -6.62 -14.96
C THR A 96 -26.88 -5.11 -15.19
N ALA A 97 -27.98 -4.65 -15.82
CA ALA A 97 -28.16 -3.22 -16.16
C ALA A 97 -28.01 -2.30 -14.95
N ALA A 98 -28.49 -2.71 -13.78
CA ALA A 98 -28.41 -1.94 -12.54
C ALA A 98 -26.96 -1.79 -12.04
N VAL A 99 -26.19 -2.89 -11.99
CA VAL A 99 -24.80 -2.87 -11.54
C VAL A 99 -23.93 -2.13 -12.55
N ALA A 100 -24.10 -2.39 -13.86
CA ALA A 100 -23.38 -1.70 -14.92
C ALA A 100 -23.62 -0.18 -14.88
N ALA A 101 -24.85 0.29 -14.63
CA ALA A 101 -25.16 1.70 -14.49
C ALA A 101 -24.46 2.36 -13.29
N VAL A 102 -24.41 1.68 -12.13
CA VAL A 102 -23.68 2.17 -10.95
C VAL A 102 -22.20 2.36 -11.27
N PHE A 103 -21.54 1.37 -11.89
CA PHE A 103 -20.13 1.46 -12.24
C PHE A 103 -19.87 2.49 -13.36
N ALA A 104 -20.75 2.61 -14.35
CA ALA A 104 -20.66 3.65 -15.37
C ALA A 104 -20.70 5.06 -14.75
N GLY A 105 -21.55 5.27 -13.72
CA GLY A 105 -21.60 6.51 -12.96
C GLY A 105 -20.37 6.74 -12.07
N LEU A 106 -19.75 5.67 -11.58
CA LEU A 106 -18.58 5.76 -10.69
C LEU A 106 -17.29 6.14 -11.46
N ARG A 107 -17.12 5.68 -12.70
CA ARG A 107 -15.91 5.91 -13.51
C ARG A 107 -15.48 7.37 -13.63
N PRO A 108 -16.36 8.33 -13.95
CA PRO A 108 -15.99 9.75 -13.99
C PRO A 108 -15.50 10.29 -12.63
N ALA A 109 -16.14 9.85 -11.54
CA ALA A 109 -15.72 10.22 -10.20
C ALA A 109 -14.33 9.70 -9.87
N VAL A 110 -14.00 8.47 -10.27
CA VAL A 110 -12.64 7.87 -10.10
C VAL A 110 -11.61 8.68 -10.88
N VAL A 111 -11.88 9.05 -12.12
CA VAL A 111 -10.96 9.89 -12.92
C VAL A 111 -10.71 11.22 -12.21
N ALA A 112 -11.76 11.85 -11.67
CA ALA A 112 -11.63 13.10 -10.92
C ALA A 112 -10.82 12.91 -9.62
N LEU A 113 -11.01 11.80 -8.90
CA LEU A 113 -10.25 11.47 -7.69
C LEU A 113 -8.77 11.24 -8.01
N VAL A 114 -8.46 10.48 -9.06
CA VAL A 114 -7.08 10.27 -9.53
C VAL A 114 -6.42 11.58 -9.94
N ALA A 115 -7.14 12.44 -10.67
CA ALA A 115 -6.64 13.77 -11.05
C ALA A 115 -6.38 14.65 -9.80
N ALA A 116 -7.27 14.63 -8.81
CA ALA A 116 -7.09 15.33 -7.55
C ALA A 116 -5.90 14.78 -6.74
N ALA A 117 -5.72 13.46 -6.71
CA ALA A 117 -4.58 12.83 -6.08
C ALA A 117 -3.27 13.22 -6.77
N LEU A 118 -3.23 13.17 -8.10
CA LEU A 118 -2.09 13.61 -8.91
C LEU A 118 -1.73 15.07 -8.61
N TRP A 119 -2.73 15.94 -8.59
CA TRP A 119 -2.54 17.36 -8.27
C TRP A 119 -1.94 17.55 -6.87
N ARG A 120 -2.47 16.85 -5.87
CA ARG A 120 -1.98 16.91 -4.49
C ARG A 120 -0.54 16.43 -4.37
N VAL A 121 -0.22 15.26 -4.95
CA VAL A 121 1.13 14.68 -4.94
C VAL A 121 2.10 15.60 -5.68
N SER A 122 1.73 16.09 -6.86
CA SER A 122 2.57 16.99 -7.67
C SER A 122 2.94 18.26 -6.91
N ARG A 123 1.99 18.89 -6.22
CA ARG A 123 2.26 20.10 -5.40
C ARG A 123 3.21 19.86 -4.25
N THR A 124 3.25 18.65 -3.72
CA THR A 124 4.13 18.27 -2.62
C THR A 124 5.50 17.80 -3.08
N ALA A 125 5.54 17.04 -4.19
CA ALA A 125 6.75 16.43 -4.73
C ALA A 125 7.57 17.38 -5.61
N ILE A 126 6.90 18.21 -6.44
CA ILE A 126 7.56 19.12 -7.39
C ILE A 126 7.89 20.43 -6.69
N ARG A 127 9.04 20.48 -6.05
CA ARG A 127 9.54 21.67 -5.31
C ARG A 127 10.50 22.53 -6.12
N SER A 128 10.96 22.05 -7.28
CA SER A 128 11.87 22.77 -8.17
C SER A 128 11.63 22.39 -9.63
N PRO A 129 12.04 23.20 -10.61
CA PRO A 129 11.96 22.85 -12.04
C PRO A 129 12.62 21.51 -12.36
N GLY A 130 13.73 21.19 -11.68
CA GLY A 130 14.42 19.90 -11.85
C GLY A 130 13.57 18.69 -11.44
N HIS A 131 12.79 18.79 -10.37
CA HIS A 131 11.84 17.74 -10.01
C HIS A 131 10.72 17.59 -11.04
N GLY A 132 10.24 18.72 -11.62
CA GLY A 132 9.27 18.69 -12.71
C GLY A 132 9.81 18.03 -13.97
N LEU A 133 11.07 18.34 -14.34
CA LEU A 133 11.73 17.72 -15.48
C LEU A 133 11.93 16.22 -15.28
N LEU A 134 12.36 15.81 -14.08
CA LEU A 134 12.52 14.39 -13.74
C LEU A 134 11.18 13.65 -13.80
N ALA A 135 10.10 14.25 -13.28
CA ALA A 135 8.77 13.67 -13.34
C ALA A 135 8.25 13.54 -14.79
N ALA A 136 8.46 14.57 -15.62
CA ALA A 136 8.12 14.51 -17.04
C ALA A 136 8.94 13.45 -17.80
N ALA A 137 10.27 13.37 -17.54
CA ALA A 137 11.13 12.36 -18.13
C ALA A 137 10.69 10.93 -17.72
N ALA A 138 10.37 10.72 -16.45
CA ALA A 138 9.87 9.45 -15.97
C ALA A 138 8.52 9.08 -16.63
N PHE A 139 7.61 10.04 -16.77
CA PHE A 139 6.34 9.85 -17.45
C PHE A 139 6.54 9.44 -18.92
N LEU A 140 7.41 10.14 -19.65
CA LEU A 140 7.71 9.80 -21.05
C LEU A 140 8.41 8.45 -21.18
N ALA A 141 9.30 8.12 -20.24
CA ALA A 141 10.00 6.82 -20.22
C ALA A 141 9.02 5.65 -20.01
N LEU A 142 8.01 5.84 -19.16
CA LEU A 142 6.97 4.82 -18.92
C LEU A 142 5.98 4.72 -20.09
N THR A 143 5.53 5.86 -20.64
CA THR A 143 4.45 5.86 -21.64
C THR A 143 4.95 5.63 -23.07
N LEU A 144 6.05 6.26 -23.47
CA LEU A 144 6.59 6.14 -24.82
C LEU A 144 7.76 5.16 -24.90
N GLY A 145 8.58 5.09 -23.84
CA GLY A 145 9.75 4.22 -23.79
C GLY A 145 9.44 2.78 -23.35
N HIS A 146 8.24 2.52 -22.85
CA HIS A 146 7.83 1.22 -22.30
C HIS A 146 8.87 0.63 -21.32
N LEU A 147 9.61 1.51 -20.62
CA LEU A 147 10.65 1.07 -19.69
C LEU A 147 9.99 0.42 -18.46
N PRO A 148 10.56 -0.67 -17.93
CA PRO A 148 10.04 -1.29 -16.71
C PRO A 148 10.05 -0.30 -15.53
N PHE A 149 8.94 -0.24 -14.80
CA PHE A 149 8.77 0.67 -13.65
C PHE A 149 9.93 0.63 -12.64
N PRO A 150 10.49 -0.54 -12.24
CA PRO A 150 11.64 -0.58 -11.34
C PRO A 150 12.89 0.12 -11.89
N VAL A 151 13.12 0.07 -13.22
CA VAL A 151 14.25 0.73 -13.87
C VAL A 151 14.10 2.25 -13.78
N VAL A 152 12.89 2.76 -14.01
CA VAL A 152 12.60 4.20 -13.91
C VAL A 152 12.83 4.69 -12.47
N ILE A 153 12.37 3.94 -11.45
CA ILE A 153 12.61 4.27 -10.04
C ILE A 153 14.10 4.25 -9.71
N ALA A 154 14.82 3.19 -10.09
CA ALA A 154 16.24 3.08 -9.83
C ALA A 154 17.03 4.23 -10.48
N THR A 155 16.70 4.58 -11.73
CA THR A 155 17.33 5.70 -12.45
C THR A 155 17.02 7.03 -11.76
N ALA A 156 15.77 7.26 -11.38
CA ALA A 156 15.37 8.46 -10.64
C ALA A 156 16.08 8.58 -9.28
N ALA A 157 16.24 7.46 -8.56
CA ALA A 157 16.96 7.40 -7.30
C ALA A 157 18.45 7.71 -7.47
N LEU A 158 19.09 7.18 -8.51
CA LEU A 158 20.48 7.48 -8.84
C LEU A 158 20.66 8.97 -9.19
N ILE A 159 19.81 9.51 -10.07
CA ILE A 159 19.82 10.94 -10.42
C ILE A 159 19.63 11.80 -9.17
N GLY A 160 18.65 11.46 -8.32
CA GLY A 160 18.40 12.15 -7.05
C GLY A 160 19.60 12.07 -6.09
N GLY A 161 20.25 10.93 -6.00
CA GLY A 161 21.43 10.72 -5.15
C GLY A 161 22.65 11.54 -5.60
N PHE A 162 22.91 11.59 -6.92
CA PHE A 162 24.03 12.36 -7.46
C PHE A 162 23.76 13.86 -7.53
N PHE A 163 22.57 14.26 -7.95
CA PHE A 163 22.23 15.67 -8.15
C PHE A 163 21.49 16.31 -6.95
N GLY A 164 20.94 15.50 -6.05
CA GLY A 164 20.16 15.98 -4.90
C GLY A 164 20.95 16.89 -3.95
N ARG A 165 22.26 16.67 -3.82
CA ARG A 165 23.15 17.55 -3.06
C ARG A 165 23.26 18.98 -3.65
N HIS A 166 23.11 19.12 -4.95
CA HIS A 166 23.09 20.44 -5.63
C HIS A 166 21.70 21.08 -5.64
N LEU A 167 20.64 20.28 -5.69
CA LEU A 167 19.26 20.79 -5.62
C LEU A 167 18.86 21.18 -4.19
N SER A 168 19.32 20.46 -3.16
CA SER A 168 18.95 20.66 -1.77
C SER A 168 19.57 21.90 -1.11
N ARG A 169 20.67 22.42 -1.64
CA ARG A 169 21.30 23.64 -1.11
C ARG A 169 20.44 24.91 -1.21
N ARG A 170 19.41 24.92 -2.07
CA ARG A 170 18.48 26.05 -2.21
C ARG A 170 17.23 25.96 -1.29
N THR A 171 17.04 24.85 -0.59
CA THR A 171 15.85 24.65 0.27
C THR A 171 16.16 24.74 1.77
N ALA A 172 17.43 24.88 2.15
CA ALA A 172 17.85 25.02 3.55
C ALA A 172 17.49 26.37 4.19
N ASP A 173 17.13 27.37 3.38
CA ASP A 173 16.87 28.74 3.86
C ASP A 173 15.38 29.06 4.10
N ASN A 174 14.50 28.04 4.19
CA ASN A 174 13.10 28.32 4.52
C ASN A 174 12.83 28.04 6.02
N PRO A 175 12.75 29.08 6.88
CA PRO A 175 12.54 28.92 8.32
C PRO A 175 11.20 28.27 8.70
N LEU A 176 10.28 28.03 7.73
CA LEU A 176 8.95 27.49 7.96
C LEU A 176 8.89 25.96 8.01
N THR A 177 10.01 25.25 7.78
CA THR A 177 10.09 23.77 7.85
C THR A 177 10.83 23.25 9.08
N ALA A 178 11.33 24.13 9.92
CA ALA A 178 11.77 23.75 11.27
C ALA A 178 10.52 23.47 12.13
N PRO A 179 10.44 22.34 12.84
CA PRO A 179 9.37 22.15 13.81
C PRO A 179 9.54 23.22 14.90
N GLN A 180 8.78 24.30 14.80
CA GLN A 180 8.67 25.28 15.88
C GLN A 180 7.90 24.62 17.01
N ASN A 181 8.49 24.69 18.20
CA ASN A 181 8.01 24.19 19.46
C ASN A 181 8.18 22.67 19.68
N LEU A 182 9.42 22.30 19.98
CA LEU A 182 9.69 21.22 20.91
C LEU A 182 9.22 21.71 22.31
N ALA A 183 7.92 21.62 22.54
CA ALA A 183 7.39 21.63 23.89
C ALA A 183 8.01 20.47 24.65
N GLU A 184 8.25 20.68 25.95
CA GLU A 184 8.91 19.80 26.90
C GLU A 184 8.55 18.29 26.71
N PRO A 185 9.46 17.39 27.07
CA PRO A 185 9.23 15.96 26.92
C PRO A 185 7.99 15.59 27.76
N ALA A 186 6.90 15.27 27.06
CA ALA A 186 5.74 14.68 27.70
C ALA A 186 6.17 13.38 28.38
N ALA A 187 5.70 13.19 29.59
CA ALA A 187 6.03 12.04 30.43
C ALA A 187 5.88 10.73 29.63
N THR A 188 6.92 9.93 29.66
CA THR A 188 6.98 8.61 29.01
C THR A 188 5.78 7.77 29.45
N PRO A 189 4.93 7.26 28.54
CA PRO A 189 3.83 6.39 28.95
C PRO A 189 4.36 5.18 29.73
N PRO A 190 3.68 4.71 30.78
CA PRO A 190 4.10 3.54 31.54
C PRO A 190 4.15 2.31 30.59
N GLY A 191 5.34 1.79 30.35
CA GLY A 191 5.58 0.63 29.48
C GLY A 191 6.49 0.86 28.27
N ALA A 192 6.81 2.09 27.91
CA ALA A 192 7.85 2.37 26.93
C ALA A 192 9.21 2.22 27.61
N THR A 193 9.83 1.06 27.51
CA THR A 193 11.19 0.83 27.98
C THR A 193 12.17 1.68 27.17
N GLU A 194 12.56 2.82 27.72
CA GLU A 194 13.80 3.49 27.32
C GLU A 194 14.95 2.54 27.70
N GLY A 195 15.73 2.14 26.73
CA GLY A 195 16.98 1.44 27.01
C GLY A 195 16.97 -0.09 26.89
N GLY A 196 16.15 -0.66 26.01
CA GLY A 196 16.42 -2.03 25.56
C GLY A 196 17.77 -2.07 24.84
N THR A 197 18.69 -2.93 25.28
CA THR A 197 19.91 -3.24 24.52
C THR A 197 19.52 -3.52 23.07
N PRO A 198 20.23 -2.94 22.09
CA PRO A 198 19.92 -3.19 20.67
C PRO A 198 19.91 -4.72 20.46
N PRO A 199 18.94 -5.23 19.69
CA PRO A 199 18.84 -6.66 19.46
C PRO A 199 20.15 -7.15 18.85
N THR A 200 20.64 -8.29 19.31
CA THR A 200 21.83 -8.89 18.73
C THR A 200 21.60 -9.16 17.24
N ALA A 201 22.64 -9.05 16.41
CA ALA A 201 22.54 -9.30 14.97
C ALA A 201 21.88 -10.66 14.68
N TRP A 202 22.15 -11.67 15.52
CA TRP A 202 21.52 -12.99 15.43
C TRP A 202 20.00 -12.96 15.70
N ALA A 203 19.55 -12.21 16.69
CA ALA A 203 18.13 -12.08 17.00
C ALA A 203 17.39 -11.38 15.85
N THR A 204 17.99 -10.34 15.29
CA THR A 204 17.45 -9.62 14.12
C THR A 204 17.37 -10.54 12.90
N LEU A 205 18.44 -11.28 12.60
CA LEU A 205 18.48 -12.22 11.48
C LEU A 205 17.42 -13.32 11.64
N ARG A 206 17.30 -13.90 12.83
CA ARG A 206 16.29 -14.92 13.13
C ARG A 206 14.88 -14.40 12.94
N THR A 207 14.59 -13.18 13.41
CA THR A 207 13.28 -12.56 13.24
C THR A 207 12.98 -12.31 11.74
N ALA A 208 13.93 -11.72 11.02
CA ALA A 208 13.80 -11.50 9.58
C ALA A 208 13.58 -12.81 8.82
N ALA A 209 14.40 -13.83 9.09
CA ALA A 209 14.24 -15.15 8.46
C ALA A 209 12.88 -15.78 8.77
N THR A 210 12.39 -15.65 10.01
CA THR A 210 11.05 -16.16 10.38
C THR A 210 9.96 -15.50 9.56
N TRP A 211 9.99 -14.17 9.42
CA TRP A 211 8.97 -13.45 8.64
C TRP A 211 9.08 -13.72 7.14
N VAL A 212 10.30 -13.82 6.59
CA VAL A 212 10.49 -14.19 5.17
C VAL A 212 9.96 -15.61 4.91
N VAL A 213 10.23 -16.57 5.79
CA VAL A 213 9.69 -17.93 5.66
C VAL A 213 8.16 -17.91 5.77
N LEU A 214 7.61 -17.21 6.76
CA LEU A 214 6.16 -17.10 6.93
C LEU A 214 5.49 -16.49 5.69
N TRP A 215 6.11 -15.49 5.08
CA TRP A 215 5.62 -14.85 3.86
C TRP A 215 5.69 -15.78 2.65
N LEU A 216 6.87 -16.39 2.40
CA LEU A 216 7.12 -17.12 1.14
C LEU A 216 6.68 -18.59 1.19
N ALA A 217 6.68 -19.26 2.34
CA ALA A 217 6.38 -20.69 2.42
C ALA A 217 4.97 -21.04 1.93
N PRO A 218 3.88 -20.32 2.28
CA PRO A 218 2.56 -20.60 1.75
C PRO A 218 2.46 -20.39 0.24
N LEU A 219 3.16 -19.37 -0.29
CA LEU A 219 3.18 -19.06 -1.73
C LEU A 219 3.96 -20.11 -2.50
N PHE A 220 5.07 -20.61 -1.92
CA PHE A 220 5.83 -21.73 -2.49
C PHE A 220 5.01 -23.02 -2.49
N ALA A 221 4.36 -23.35 -1.37
CA ALA A 221 3.49 -24.52 -1.26
C ALA A 221 2.35 -24.48 -2.29
N LEU A 222 1.76 -23.30 -2.49
CA LEU A 222 0.72 -23.07 -3.50
C LEU A 222 1.27 -23.33 -4.92
N THR A 223 2.44 -22.77 -5.23
CA THR A 223 3.10 -22.96 -6.54
C THR A 223 3.47 -24.41 -6.77
N TRP A 224 3.93 -25.12 -5.73
CA TRP A 224 4.27 -26.54 -5.80
C TRP A 224 3.04 -27.42 -6.06
N SER A 225 1.91 -27.10 -5.39
CA SER A 225 0.69 -27.93 -5.47
C SER A 225 -0.12 -27.72 -6.75
N LEU A 226 -0.18 -26.48 -7.27
CA LEU A 226 -1.01 -26.13 -8.43
C LEU A 226 -0.21 -25.99 -9.73
N GLY A 227 1.11 -25.94 -9.63
CA GLY A 227 1.99 -25.69 -10.77
C GLY A 227 2.30 -24.20 -10.97
N PRO A 228 3.45 -23.89 -11.63
CA PRO A 228 3.94 -22.53 -11.77
C PRO A 228 3.09 -21.63 -12.69
N GLU A 229 2.34 -22.23 -13.61
CA GLU A 229 1.49 -21.50 -14.58
C GLU A 229 0.06 -21.26 -14.08
N HIS A 230 -0.30 -21.84 -12.94
CA HIS A 230 -1.61 -21.64 -12.36
C HIS A 230 -1.81 -20.17 -11.94
N VAL A 231 -2.99 -19.59 -12.19
CA VAL A 231 -3.27 -18.17 -11.93
C VAL A 231 -2.89 -17.73 -10.52
N LEU A 232 -3.20 -18.53 -9.49
CA LEU A 232 -2.85 -18.24 -8.10
C LEU A 232 -1.34 -18.22 -7.86
N ALA A 233 -0.57 -19.10 -8.54
CA ALA A 233 0.88 -19.11 -8.44
C ALA A 233 1.52 -17.90 -9.15
N VAL A 234 0.97 -17.52 -10.30
CA VAL A 234 1.38 -16.30 -11.02
C VAL A 234 1.08 -15.06 -10.18
N GLN A 235 -0.12 -14.98 -9.59
CA GLN A 235 -0.51 -13.91 -8.68
C GLN A 235 0.39 -13.83 -7.44
N ALA A 236 0.72 -14.97 -6.83
CA ALA A 236 1.62 -15.03 -5.69
C ALA A 236 2.99 -14.40 -6.00
N ARG A 237 3.59 -14.77 -7.12
CA ARG A 237 4.88 -14.22 -7.59
C ARG A 237 4.76 -12.73 -7.92
N PHE A 238 3.73 -12.36 -8.68
CA PHE A 238 3.51 -10.99 -9.12
C PHE A 238 3.30 -10.04 -7.93
N PHE A 239 2.35 -10.33 -7.03
CA PHE A 239 2.06 -9.45 -5.89
C PHE A 239 3.18 -9.45 -4.84
N SER A 240 3.96 -10.52 -4.72
CA SER A 240 5.17 -10.50 -3.90
C SER A 240 6.23 -9.55 -4.48
N HIS A 241 6.40 -9.55 -5.80
CA HIS A 241 7.27 -8.58 -6.45
C HIS A 241 6.75 -7.14 -6.29
N VAL A 242 5.44 -6.94 -6.49
CA VAL A 242 4.78 -5.63 -6.26
C VAL A 242 5.05 -5.11 -4.85
N ALA A 243 4.90 -5.97 -3.82
CA ALA A 243 5.14 -5.56 -2.44
C ALA A 243 6.58 -5.04 -2.21
N LEU A 244 7.57 -5.66 -2.85
CA LEU A 244 8.99 -5.26 -2.73
C LEU A 244 9.32 -3.96 -3.49
N VAL A 245 8.59 -3.65 -4.57
CA VAL A 245 8.84 -2.45 -5.39
C VAL A 245 7.89 -1.29 -5.07
N THR A 246 6.99 -1.46 -4.11
CA THR A 246 6.05 -0.42 -3.68
C THR A 246 6.75 0.54 -2.72
N PHE A 247 7.33 1.60 -3.25
CA PHE A 247 7.90 2.71 -2.48
C PHE A 247 7.08 3.97 -2.70
N GLY A 248 6.90 4.79 -1.65
CA GLY A 248 6.22 6.08 -1.75
C GLY A 248 4.70 6.01 -1.87
N GLY A 249 4.09 4.92 -1.39
CA GLY A 249 2.65 4.77 -1.27
C GLY A 249 1.97 4.05 -2.43
N ALA A 250 0.71 3.69 -2.22
CA ALA A 250 -0.08 2.88 -3.15
C ALA A 250 -0.20 3.50 -4.55
N TYR A 251 -0.33 4.82 -4.66
CA TYR A 251 -0.49 5.50 -5.95
C TYR A 251 0.71 5.31 -6.89
N ALA A 252 1.92 5.15 -6.35
CA ALA A 252 3.11 5.00 -7.17
C ALA A 252 3.14 3.66 -7.92
N VAL A 253 2.62 2.59 -7.33
CA VAL A 253 2.68 1.24 -7.90
C VAL A 253 1.46 0.89 -8.77
N LEU A 254 0.35 1.62 -8.63
CA LEU A 254 -0.89 1.32 -9.34
C LEU A 254 -0.75 1.29 -10.88
N PRO A 255 -0.02 2.21 -11.54
CA PRO A 255 0.20 2.12 -12.98
C PRO A 255 0.92 0.84 -13.41
N TYR A 256 1.92 0.42 -12.62
CA TYR A 256 2.64 -0.83 -12.87
C TYR A 256 1.72 -2.06 -12.75
N VAL A 257 0.89 -2.08 -11.71
CA VAL A 257 -0.09 -3.17 -11.51
C VAL A 257 -1.13 -3.16 -12.62
N ALA A 258 -1.66 -1.99 -12.99
CA ALA A 258 -2.64 -1.86 -14.06
C ALA A 258 -2.09 -2.39 -15.39
N GLN A 259 -0.88 -1.98 -15.77
CA GLN A 259 -0.22 -2.45 -16.98
C GLN A 259 -0.07 -3.97 -16.99
N HIS A 260 0.45 -4.56 -15.90
CA HIS A 260 0.65 -6.00 -15.85
C HIS A 260 -0.65 -6.79 -15.79
N ALA A 261 -1.62 -6.33 -15.02
CA ALA A 261 -2.91 -7.01 -14.88
C ALA A 261 -3.73 -6.97 -16.18
N VAL A 262 -3.62 -5.88 -16.95
CA VAL A 262 -4.37 -5.68 -18.20
C VAL A 262 -3.58 -6.22 -19.40
N ASP A 263 -2.37 -5.68 -19.62
CA ASP A 263 -1.65 -5.89 -20.89
C ASP A 263 -0.81 -7.17 -20.90
N VAL A 264 -0.26 -7.58 -19.75
CA VAL A 264 0.62 -8.75 -19.68
C VAL A 264 -0.15 -10.03 -19.34
N HIS A 265 -0.97 -9.97 -18.31
CA HIS A 265 -1.68 -11.15 -17.82
C HIS A 265 -3.12 -11.28 -18.33
N GLY A 266 -3.72 -10.20 -18.82
CA GLY A 266 -5.11 -10.21 -19.27
C GLY A 266 -6.12 -10.56 -18.18
N TRP A 267 -5.78 -10.32 -16.91
CA TRP A 267 -6.67 -10.62 -15.78
C TRP A 267 -7.90 -9.73 -15.74
N LEU A 268 -7.74 -8.47 -16.19
CA LEU A 268 -8.79 -7.46 -16.22
C LEU A 268 -8.75 -6.70 -17.54
N THR A 269 -9.89 -6.14 -17.92
CA THR A 269 -9.93 -5.07 -18.92
C THR A 269 -9.56 -3.72 -18.27
N THR A 270 -9.19 -2.72 -19.08
CA THR A 270 -8.96 -1.35 -18.59
C THR A 270 -10.17 -0.78 -17.86
N GLY A 271 -11.40 -1.08 -18.35
CA GLY A 271 -12.63 -0.67 -17.68
C GLY A 271 -12.79 -1.30 -16.29
N GLN A 272 -12.52 -2.59 -16.16
CA GLN A 272 -12.56 -3.30 -14.88
C GLN A 272 -11.49 -2.78 -13.91
N MET A 273 -10.30 -2.41 -14.40
CA MET A 273 -9.27 -1.81 -13.55
C MET A 273 -9.73 -0.46 -12.98
N LEU A 274 -10.38 0.38 -13.79
CA LEU A 274 -10.96 1.65 -13.33
C LEU A 274 -12.09 1.43 -12.31
N ASP A 275 -12.94 0.44 -12.54
CA ASP A 275 -14.00 0.07 -11.60
C ASP A 275 -13.42 -0.39 -10.25
N GLY A 276 -12.35 -1.21 -10.27
CA GLY A 276 -11.63 -1.64 -9.08
C GLY A 276 -10.98 -0.49 -8.31
N LEU A 277 -10.39 0.48 -9.01
CA LEU A 277 -9.88 1.71 -8.39
C LEU A 277 -11.00 2.48 -7.70
N GLY A 278 -12.16 2.61 -8.37
CA GLY A 278 -13.33 3.28 -7.80
C GLY A 278 -13.83 2.60 -6.53
N LEU A 279 -13.89 1.29 -6.54
CA LEU A 279 -14.27 0.52 -5.36
C LEU A 279 -13.29 0.75 -4.21
N ALA A 280 -11.98 0.69 -4.47
CA ALA A 280 -10.96 0.86 -3.44
C ALA A 280 -10.94 2.28 -2.84
N GLU A 281 -11.21 3.32 -3.63
CA GLU A 281 -11.31 4.71 -3.16
C GLU A 281 -12.58 4.97 -2.32
N THR A 282 -13.65 4.26 -2.60
CA THR A 282 -14.95 4.42 -1.92
C THR A 282 -15.13 3.47 -0.74
N THR A 283 -14.25 2.49 -0.57
CA THR A 283 -14.28 1.54 0.56
C THR A 283 -13.33 1.97 1.69
N PRO A 284 -13.62 1.58 2.94
CA PRO A 284 -12.67 1.79 4.02
C PRO A 284 -11.40 0.95 3.82
N GLY A 285 -10.28 1.38 4.41
CA GLY A 285 -9.03 0.63 4.37
C GLY A 285 -7.97 1.18 3.41
N PRO A 286 -6.77 0.59 3.39
CA PRO A 286 -5.67 1.06 2.55
C PRO A 286 -6.01 0.99 1.06
N LEU A 287 -5.71 2.03 0.29
CA LEU A 287 -5.94 2.07 -1.16
C LEU A 287 -5.32 0.87 -1.89
N VAL A 288 -4.20 0.36 -1.38
CA VAL A 288 -3.54 -0.83 -1.94
C VAL A 288 -4.42 -2.08 -1.92
N LEU A 289 -5.54 -2.08 -1.21
CA LEU A 289 -6.56 -3.14 -1.30
C LEU A 289 -7.13 -3.32 -2.71
N VAL A 290 -6.99 -2.34 -3.61
CA VAL A 290 -7.33 -2.55 -5.03
C VAL A 290 -6.62 -3.78 -5.62
N LEU A 291 -5.43 -4.14 -5.14
CA LEU A 291 -4.72 -5.35 -5.55
C LEU A 291 -5.54 -6.62 -5.24
N GLN A 292 -6.28 -6.61 -4.13
CA GLN A 292 -7.20 -7.68 -3.79
C GLN A 292 -8.32 -7.85 -4.84
N PHE A 293 -8.88 -6.73 -5.33
CA PHE A 293 -9.84 -6.78 -6.44
C PHE A 293 -9.20 -7.37 -7.71
N VAL A 294 -7.98 -6.94 -8.05
CA VAL A 294 -7.23 -7.51 -9.19
C VAL A 294 -7.04 -9.01 -9.04
N GLY A 295 -6.61 -9.47 -7.87
CA GLY A 295 -6.43 -10.89 -7.58
C GLY A 295 -7.75 -11.67 -7.62
N PHE A 296 -8.83 -11.08 -7.12
CA PHE A 296 -10.17 -11.66 -7.16
C PHE A 296 -10.65 -11.88 -8.59
N ILE A 297 -10.66 -10.82 -9.41
CA ILE A 297 -11.18 -10.87 -10.79
C ILE A 297 -10.30 -11.77 -11.67
N GLY A 298 -8.97 -11.68 -11.56
CA GLY A 298 -8.06 -12.53 -12.31
C GLY A 298 -8.26 -14.02 -12.04
N ALA A 299 -8.47 -14.39 -10.78
CA ALA A 299 -8.73 -15.77 -10.40
C ALA A 299 -10.18 -16.20 -10.72
N TRP A 300 -11.14 -15.30 -10.72
CA TRP A 300 -12.52 -15.57 -11.17
C TRP A 300 -12.55 -15.95 -12.65
N GLY A 301 -11.77 -15.27 -13.49
CA GLY A 301 -11.69 -15.53 -14.94
C GLY A 301 -10.97 -16.83 -15.33
N SER A 302 -10.14 -17.39 -14.43
CA SER A 302 -9.35 -18.62 -14.67
C SER A 302 -9.43 -19.55 -13.45
N PRO A 303 -10.63 -20.09 -13.15
CA PRO A 303 -10.89 -20.72 -11.85
C PRO A 303 -10.36 -22.14 -11.71
N ALA A 304 -10.10 -22.88 -12.80
CA ALA A 304 -9.76 -24.30 -12.72
C ALA A 304 -8.54 -24.56 -11.83
N PRO A 305 -8.56 -25.59 -10.99
CA PRO A 305 -9.56 -26.65 -10.84
C PRO A 305 -10.71 -26.33 -9.88
N PHE A 306 -10.77 -25.12 -9.35
CA PHE A 306 -11.76 -24.69 -8.34
C PHE A 306 -13.05 -24.15 -8.99
N SER A 307 -14.09 -23.95 -8.18
CA SER A 307 -15.22 -23.11 -8.60
C SER A 307 -14.80 -21.64 -8.67
N PRO A 308 -15.46 -20.81 -9.52
CA PRO A 308 -15.07 -19.39 -9.67
C PRO A 308 -14.98 -18.62 -8.36
N LEU A 309 -15.95 -18.80 -7.44
CA LEU A 309 -15.93 -18.12 -6.15
C LEU A 309 -14.78 -18.56 -5.25
N VAL A 310 -14.47 -19.87 -5.24
CA VAL A 310 -13.35 -20.41 -4.45
C VAL A 310 -12.03 -19.90 -5.01
N ALA A 311 -11.81 -19.96 -6.32
CA ALA A 311 -10.62 -19.45 -6.96
C ALA A 311 -10.41 -17.96 -6.68
N ALA A 312 -11.45 -17.15 -6.84
CA ALA A 312 -11.43 -15.72 -6.59
C ALA A 312 -11.15 -15.37 -5.11
N THR A 313 -11.74 -16.13 -4.18
CA THR A 313 -11.47 -15.97 -2.75
C THR A 313 -10.01 -16.31 -2.43
N LEU A 314 -9.47 -17.38 -3.02
CA LEU A 314 -8.05 -17.72 -2.90
C LEU A 314 -7.16 -16.65 -3.53
N GLY A 315 -7.53 -16.11 -4.70
CA GLY A 315 -6.82 -15.00 -5.35
C GLY A 315 -6.76 -13.75 -4.45
N SER A 316 -7.89 -13.40 -3.84
CA SER A 316 -7.95 -12.36 -2.80
C SER A 316 -6.99 -12.65 -1.64
N ALA A 317 -7.04 -13.85 -1.08
CA ALA A 317 -6.23 -14.24 0.07
C ALA A 317 -4.73 -14.22 -0.28
N VAL A 318 -4.34 -14.75 -1.45
CA VAL A 318 -2.97 -14.72 -1.96
C VAL A 318 -2.47 -13.29 -2.11
N THR A 319 -3.28 -12.42 -2.66
CA THR A 319 -2.93 -11.00 -2.85
C THR A 319 -2.75 -10.28 -1.52
N LEU A 320 -3.70 -10.45 -0.59
CA LEU A 320 -3.61 -9.88 0.75
C LEU A 320 -2.36 -10.39 1.49
N TRP A 321 -2.11 -11.69 1.42
CA TRP A 321 -0.94 -12.29 2.03
C TRP A 321 0.36 -11.73 1.46
N SER A 322 0.49 -11.71 0.14
CA SER A 322 1.69 -11.21 -0.55
C SER A 322 1.96 -9.73 -0.28
N THR A 323 0.91 -8.92 -0.07
CA THR A 323 1.02 -7.47 0.08
C THR A 323 1.21 -7.00 1.53
N PHE A 324 0.58 -7.68 2.50
CA PHE A 324 0.50 -7.19 3.88
C PHE A 324 1.33 -7.98 4.90
N VAL A 325 1.90 -9.14 4.52
CA VAL A 325 2.74 -9.94 5.43
C VAL A 325 4.21 -9.52 5.41
N PRO A 326 4.81 -9.13 4.27
CA PRO A 326 6.20 -8.65 4.27
C PRO A 326 6.34 -7.25 4.88
#